data_356ca941769ec00751562a1fe1815954
#
_entry.id   356ca941769ec00751562a1fe1815954
#
_cell.length_a   1.000
_cell.length_b   1.000
_cell.length_c   1.000
_cell.angle_alpha   90.00
_cell.angle_beta   90.00
_cell.angle_gamma   90.00
#
_symmetry.space_group_name_H-M   'P 1'
#
loop_
_entity.id
_entity.type
_entity.pdbx_description
1 polymer ?
#
loop_
_entity_poly.entity_id
_entity_poly.type
_entity_poly.pdbx_seq_one_letter_code
_entity_poly.pdbx_strand_id
1 'polypeptide(L)'
;MEGWQESLICMKRKLPLIRLLGGVLCALCMCDAACIAEEIKDFGRDRLNSSPRHADWVDIKSGDRTIKAFIVYPERKDKAPAVLVISEIFGLTDWVRSLCDELAENGIIAIAPDLHGGNKFDDLDAARKATSALAKEQVKADLDATVDYALTKIPSCNGTLAACGFCWGGEVTFAYANENPKLKAAYSFYGTAPDSADKVKNIACPVYGFYAENDERVDATIPKAEELMKAAGKKYEPVIYKGAGHGFMRSGEPNNPAVREGDKKARDEAWARWKTLLKQLP
;
A
#
# COMPACT_ATOMS: atom_id res chain seq x y z
N MET A 1 6.06 -71.01 -43.90
CA MET A 1 6.19 -72.03 -42.83
C MET A 1 5.50 -71.46 -41.66
N GLU A 2 4.25 -71.80 -41.55
CA GLU A 2 3.63 -72.65 -40.51
C GLU A 2 3.53 -71.88 -39.18
N GLY A 3 2.48 -71.63 -38.55
CA GLY A 3 1.13 -72.26 -38.70
C GLY A 3 0.52 -72.29 -37.30
N TRP A 4 -0.81 -72.23 -37.30
CA TRP A 4 -1.79 -72.69 -36.33
C TRP A 4 -2.11 -71.77 -35.14
N GLN A 5 -3.24 -71.08 -35.13
CA GLN A 5 -4.69 -71.43 -34.97
C GLN A 5 -5.10 -72.00 -33.62
N GLU A 6 -6.04 -71.26 -33.03
CA GLU A 6 -7.23 -71.67 -32.21
C GLU A 6 -7.08 -72.17 -30.79
N SER A 7 -7.80 -71.67 -29.81
CA SER A 7 -9.23 -71.95 -29.62
C SER A 7 -9.84 -71.12 -28.47
N LEU A 8 -11.10 -70.75 -28.70
CA LEU A 8 -12.09 -70.26 -27.73
C LEU A 8 -12.30 -71.25 -26.57
N ILE A 9 -12.40 -70.78 -25.34
CA ILE A 9 -13.36 -71.27 -24.36
C ILE A 9 -13.95 -70.13 -23.54
N CYS A 10 -15.25 -70.01 -23.66
CA CYS A 10 -16.15 -69.14 -22.91
C CYS A 10 -16.33 -69.68 -21.48
N MET A 11 -16.11 -68.88 -20.47
CA MET A 11 -16.72 -69.12 -19.16
C MET A 11 -17.16 -67.84 -18.50
N LYS A 12 -18.48 -67.69 -18.45
CA LYS A 12 -19.22 -66.71 -17.63
C LYS A 12 -18.90 -66.94 -16.14
N ARG A 13 -18.47 -65.92 -15.43
CA ARG A 13 -18.70 -65.79 -13.98
C ARG A 13 -18.90 -64.35 -13.54
N LYS A 14 -20.11 -64.08 -13.17
CA LYS A 14 -20.71 -63.19 -12.14
C LYS A 14 -19.85 -62.11 -11.54
N LEU A 15 -20.30 -60.86 -11.71
CA LEU A 15 -19.98 -59.67 -10.91
C LEU A 15 -20.32 -59.88 -9.41
N PRO A 16 -19.59 -59.18 -8.54
CA PRO A 16 -20.27 -58.47 -7.47
C PRO A 16 -20.09 -56.96 -7.56
N LEU A 17 -21.17 -56.32 -7.37
CA LEU A 17 -21.40 -54.92 -7.09
C LEU A 17 -20.48 -54.44 -5.94
N ILE A 18 -19.53 -53.55 -6.23
CA ILE A 18 -18.90 -52.74 -5.19
C ILE A 18 -19.20 -51.29 -5.50
N ARG A 19 -19.84 -50.70 -4.51
CA ARG A 19 -20.42 -49.37 -4.47
C ARG A 19 -19.40 -48.27 -4.70
N LEU A 20 -19.83 -47.27 -5.45
CA LEU A 20 -19.34 -45.88 -5.40
C LEU A 20 -19.11 -45.42 -3.95
N LEU A 21 -17.87 -45.05 -3.65
CA LEU A 21 -17.52 -44.11 -2.61
C LEU A 21 -16.13 -43.55 -2.98
N GLY A 22 -16.09 -42.38 -3.60
CA GLY A 22 -14.84 -41.77 -4.01
C GLY A 22 -15.06 -40.58 -4.94
N GLY A 23 -15.83 -39.62 -4.51
CA GLY A 23 -16.11 -38.47 -5.33
C GLY A 23 -16.55 -37.25 -4.50
N VAL A 24 -15.85 -36.95 -3.42
CA VAL A 24 -16.00 -35.66 -2.72
C VAL A 24 -14.66 -35.38 -2.06
N LEU A 25 -13.68 -34.91 -2.84
CA LEU A 25 -12.51 -34.19 -2.31
C LEU A 25 -11.77 -33.53 -3.48
N CYS A 26 -12.35 -32.51 -4.08
CA CYS A 26 -11.61 -31.53 -4.90
C CYS A 26 -12.49 -30.31 -5.24
N ALA A 27 -13.28 -29.81 -4.29
CA ALA A 27 -14.11 -28.62 -4.49
C ALA A 27 -13.85 -27.51 -3.45
N LEU A 28 -12.76 -27.61 -2.69
CA LEU A 28 -12.44 -26.64 -1.61
C LEU A 28 -11.19 -25.82 -1.83
N CYS A 29 -10.57 -25.85 -3.03
CA CYS A 29 -9.34 -25.10 -3.30
C CYS A 29 -9.48 -24.05 -4.42
N MET A 30 -10.68 -23.76 -4.91
CA MET A 30 -10.88 -22.72 -5.94
C MET A 30 -11.64 -21.48 -5.46
N CYS A 31 -11.93 -21.36 -4.16
CA CYS A 31 -12.64 -20.18 -3.64
C CYS A 31 -11.74 -19.00 -3.26
N ASP A 32 -10.42 -19.22 -3.06
CA ASP A 32 -9.58 -18.14 -2.52
C ASP A 32 -9.14 -17.10 -3.55
N ALA A 33 -9.03 -17.47 -4.83
CA ALA A 33 -8.55 -16.53 -5.86
C ALA A 33 -9.62 -15.53 -6.33
N ALA A 34 -10.90 -15.91 -6.30
CA ALA A 34 -12.00 -15.04 -6.69
C ALA A 34 -12.37 -14.03 -5.58
N CYS A 35 -12.14 -14.38 -4.31
CA CYS A 35 -12.42 -13.51 -3.17
C CYS A 35 -11.44 -12.32 -3.09
N ILE A 36 -10.18 -12.50 -3.53
CA ILE A 36 -9.15 -11.46 -3.46
C ILE A 36 -9.40 -10.32 -4.46
N ALA A 37 -10.01 -10.61 -5.61
CA ALA A 37 -10.31 -9.59 -6.63
C ALA A 37 -11.49 -8.67 -6.24
N GLU A 38 -12.40 -9.14 -5.40
CA GLU A 38 -13.55 -8.36 -4.92
C GLU A 38 -13.19 -7.43 -3.76
N GLU A 39 -12.14 -7.77 -2.98
CA GLU A 39 -11.63 -6.96 -1.86
C GLU A 39 -11.04 -5.59 -2.25
N ILE A 40 -10.62 -5.41 -3.51
CA ILE A 40 -9.99 -4.16 -3.94
C ILE A 40 -11.04 -3.08 -4.28
N LYS A 41 -12.29 -3.45 -4.44
CA LYS A 41 -13.23 -2.66 -5.24
C LYS A 41 -13.73 -1.37 -4.62
N ASP A 42 -13.98 -1.19 -3.32
CA ASP A 42 -14.71 0.02 -2.93
C ASP A 42 -14.70 0.45 -1.44
N PHE A 43 -13.73 0.04 -0.62
CA PHE A 43 -13.74 0.37 0.82
C PHE A 43 -13.72 1.87 1.14
N GLY A 44 -13.22 2.68 0.23
CA GLY A 44 -13.11 4.13 0.42
C GLY A 44 -14.28 4.95 -0.10
N ARG A 45 -15.13 4.39 -0.96
CA ARG A 45 -16.14 5.15 -1.69
C ARG A 45 -17.21 5.75 -0.78
N ASP A 46 -17.73 4.98 0.16
CA ASP A 46 -18.78 5.43 1.07
C ASP A 46 -18.28 6.59 1.94
N ARG A 47 -17.05 6.51 2.43
CA ARG A 47 -16.43 7.60 3.16
C ARG A 47 -16.29 8.84 2.31
N LEU A 48 -15.79 8.72 1.08
CA LEU A 48 -15.65 9.85 0.16
C LEU A 48 -16.99 10.53 -0.15
N ASN A 49 -18.05 9.74 -0.35
CA ASN A 49 -19.38 10.24 -0.66
C ASN A 49 -20.07 10.92 0.53
N SER A 50 -19.73 10.53 1.75
CA SER A 50 -20.34 11.06 2.99
C SER A 50 -19.46 12.07 3.72
N SER A 51 -18.23 12.29 3.28
CA SER A 51 -17.31 13.23 3.93
C SER A 51 -17.84 14.69 3.84
N PRO A 52 -17.85 15.41 4.95
CA PRO A 52 -18.17 16.85 4.95
C PRO A 52 -16.97 17.71 4.54
N ARG A 53 -15.78 17.14 4.39
CA ARG A 53 -14.53 17.87 4.17
C ARG A 53 -14.38 18.27 2.71
N HIS A 54 -13.79 19.45 2.51
CA HIS A 54 -13.47 19.94 1.17
C HIS A 54 -12.34 19.11 0.55
N ALA A 55 -12.56 18.64 -0.68
CA ALA A 55 -11.59 17.91 -1.47
C ALA A 55 -11.53 18.40 -2.91
N ASP A 56 -10.32 18.51 -3.45
CA ASP A 56 -10.07 18.99 -4.81
C ASP A 56 -9.18 18.05 -5.61
N TRP A 57 -9.39 18.08 -6.92
CA TRP A 57 -8.39 17.61 -7.88
C TRP A 57 -7.69 18.81 -8.48
N VAL A 58 -6.36 18.77 -8.42
CA VAL A 58 -5.51 19.84 -8.97
C VAL A 58 -4.57 19.32 -10.04
N ASP A 59 -4.26 20.17 -11.01
CA ASP A 59 -3.26 19.91 -12.03
C ASP A 59 -1.94 20.58 -11.60
N ILE A 60 -0.88 19.78 -11.49
CA ILE A 60 0.45 20.20 -11.04
C ILE A 60 1.43 20.06 -12.19
N LYS A 61 2.19 21.11 -12.47
CA LYS A 61 3.29 21.07 -13.45
C LYS A 61 4.50 20.33 -12.87
N SER A 62 4.95 19.29 -13.58
CA SER A 62 6.14 18.50 -13.28
C SER A 62 7.04 18.47 -14.53
N GLY A 63 7.94 19.43 -14.64
CA GLY A 63 8.67 19.69 -15.88
C GLY A 63 7.72 20.01 -17.02
N ASP A 64 7.86 19.30 -18.16
CA ASP A 64 7.00 19.44 -19.33
C ASP A 64 5.66 18.71 -19.20
N ARG A 65 5.45 17.96 -18.12
CA ARG A 65 4.23 17.18 -17.86
C ARG A 65 3.28 17.94 -16.94
N THR A 66 2.04 17.46 -16.94
CA THR A 66 1.04 17.83 -15.93
C THR A 66 0.56 16.54 -15.27
N ILE A 67 0.64 16.50 -13.93
CA ILE A 67 0.09 15.40 -13.14
C ILE A 67 -1.12 15.88 -12.37
N LYS A 68 -2.05 14.98 -12.09
CA LYS A 68 -3.17 15.25 -11.19
C LYS A 68 -2.78 14.91 -9.75
N ALA A 69 -3.29 15.68 -8.80
CA ALA A 69 -3.20 15.31 -7.40
C ALA A 69 -4.57 15.49 -6.73
N PHE A 70 -4.89 14.59 -5.82
CA PHE A 70 -6.07 14.68 -4.97
C PHE A 70 -5.68 15.32 -3.64
N ILE A 71 -6.43 16.32 -3.20
CA ILE A 71 -6.17 17.04 -1.95
C ILE A 71 -7.42 16.98 -1.10
N VAL A 72 -7.25 16.77 0.21
CA VAL A 72 -8.32 16.93 1.19
C VAL A 72 -7.84 17.90 2.27
N TYR A 73 -8.72 18.83 2.63
CA TYR A 73 -8.44 19.87 3.60
C TYR A 73 -9.14 19.59 4.93
N PRO A 74 -8.43 19.81 6.06
CA PRO A 74 -9.06 19.70 7.38
C PRO A 74 -10.02 20.87 7.64
N GLU A 75 -11.11 20.60 8.33
CA GLU A 75 -12.06 21.60 8.81
C GLU A 75 -11.49 22.32 10.06
N ARG A 76 -10.61 23.30 9.84
CA ARG A 76 -9.99 24.08 10.92
C ARG A 76 -9.70 25.53 10.49
N LYS A 77 -9.64 26.44 11.47
CA LYS A 77 -9.33 27.86 11.23
C LYS A 77 -7.85 28.13 11.04
N ASP A 78 -7.02 27.39 11.78
CA ASP A 78 -5.56 27.56 11.75
C ASP A 78 -4.93 26.80 10.59
N LYS A 79 -3.76 27.25 10.15
CA LYS A 79 -2.99 26.53 9.15
C LYS A 79 -2.60 25.14 9.65
N ALA A 80 -2.55 24.19 8.74
CA ALA A 80 -2.29 22.78 9.00
C ALA A 80 -0.98 22.30 8.38
N PRO A 81 -0.31 21.29 8.95
CA PRO A 81 0.75 20.56 8.27
C PRO A 81 0.20 19.79 7.08
N ALA A 82 1.05 19.57 6.07
CA ALA A 82 0.72 18.77 4.91
C ALA A 82 1.39 17.40 4.97
N VAL A 83 0.71 16.37 4.48
CA VAL A 83 1.25 15.02 4.26
C VAL A 83 1.11 14.66 2.79
N LEU A 84 2.25 14.39 2.16
CA LEU A 84 2.34 13.77 0.84
C LEU A 84 1.99 12.29 0.98
N VAL A 85 0.96 11.82 0.26
CA VAL A 85 0.47 10.44 0.31
C VAL A 85 0.85 9.71 -0.97
N ILE A 86 1.68 8.66 -0.86
CA ILE A 86 2.15 7.87 -1.99
C ILE A 86 1.39 6.54 -2.01
N SER A 87 0.65 6.32 -3.09
CA SER A 87 -0.24 5.17 -3.24
C SER A 87 0.49 3.82 -3.30
N GLU A 88 -0.27 2.74 -3.15
CA GLU A 88 0.15 1.38 -3.49
C GLU A 88 0.36 1.23 -5.01
N ILE A 89 0.80 0.05 -5.46
CA ILE A 89 0.92 -0.29 -6.90
C ILE A 89 -0.41 -0.20 -7.66
N PHE A 90 -1.55 -0.20 -6.96
CA PHE A 90 -2.88 -0.16 -7.56
C PHE A 90 -3.30 1.24 -8.08
N GLY A 91 -2.44 2.24 -7.93
CA GLY A 91 -2.72 3.62 -8.29
C GLY A 91 -3.51 4.39 -7.22
N LEU A 92 -4.00 5.57 -7.58
CA LEU A 92 -4.77 6.43 -6.66
C LEU A 92 -6.23 5.95 -6.56
N THR A 93 -6.41 4.84 -5.84
CA THR A 93 -7.70 4.17 -5.61
C THR A 93 -8.61 4.97 -4.67
N ASP A 94 -9.86 4.55 -4.55
CA ASP A 94 -10.82 5.17 -3.62
C ASP A 94 -10.38 4.98 -2.17
N TRP A 95 -9.72 3.85 -1.85
CA TRP A 95 -9.11 3.64 -0.54
C TRP A 95 -8.04 4.70 -0.21
N VAL A 96 -7.08 4.97 -1.12
CA VAL A 96 -6.05 5.99 -0.89
C VAL A 96 -6.67 7.37 -0.70
N ARG A 97 -7.69 7.71 -1.50
CA ARG A 97 -8.42 8.97 -1.36
C ARG A 97 -9.19 9.06 -0.03
N SER A 98 -9.79 7.95 0.42
CA SER A 98 -10.47 7.91 1.72
C SER A 98 -9.48 8.05 2.89
N LEU A 99 -8.27 7.51 2.74
CA LEU A 99 -7.19 7.71 3.70
C LEU A 99 -6.76 9.20 3.77
N CYS A 100 -6.73 9.90 2.63
CA CYS A 100 -6.52 11.35 2.63
C CYS A 100 -7.61 12.07 3.43
N ASP A 101 -8.85 11.62 3.34
CA ASP A 101 -9.95 12.15 4.13
C ASP A 101 -9.79 11.84 5.63
N GLU A 102 -9.32 10.63 6.00
CA GLU A 102 -9.00 10.30 7.38
C GLU A 102 -7.86 11.17 7.97
N LEU A 103 -6.85 11.48 7.16
CA LEU A 103 -5.80 12.41 7.56
C LEU A 103 -6.36 13.81 7.80
N ALA A 104 -7.24 14.28 6.91
CA ALA A 104 -7.86 15.58 7.06
C ALA A 104 -8.79 15.66 8.27
N GLU A 105 -9.51 14.58 8.61
CA GLU A 105 -10.25 14.48 9.88
C GLU A 105 -9.36 14.68 11.11
N ASN A 106 -8.10 14.31 11.00
CA ASN A 106 -7.10 14.48 12.07
C ASN A 106 -6.30 15.78 11.96
N GLY A 107 -6.78 16.77 11.20
CA GLY A 107 -6.21 18.11 11.14
C GLY A 107 -5.04 18.27 10.17
N ILE A 108 -4.86 17.37 9.21
CA ILE A 108 -3.75 17.33 8.26
C ILE A 108 -4.26 17.65 6.85
N ILE A 109 -3.55 18.47 6.10
CA ILE A 109 -3.77 18.60 4.66
C ILE A 109 -3.15 17.36 4.01
N ALA A 110 -3.96 16.52 3.37
CA ALA A 110 -3.46 15.36 2.64
C ALA A 110 -3.41 15.65 1.15
N ILE A 111 -2.26 15.39 0.52
CA ILE A 111 -2.08 15.56 -0.93
C ILE A 111 -1.50 14.29 -1.54
N ALA A 112 -2.19 13.70 -2.50
CA ALA A 112 -1.84 12.44 -3.15
C ALA A 112 -1.69 12.64 -4.67
N PRO A 113 -0.46 12.61 -5.21
CA PRO A 113 -0.25 12.66 -6.66
C PRO A 113 -0.67 11.36 -7.33
N ASP A 114 -1.25 11.48 -8.50
CA ASP A 114 -1.57 10.35 -9.36
C ASP A 114 -0.36 9.97 -10.24
N LEU A 115 0.49 9.12 -9.69
CA LEU A 115 1.72 8.68 -10.35
C LEU A 115 1.47 7.70 -11.51
N HIS A 116 0.25 7.14 -11.60
CA HIS A 116 -0.13 6.19 -12.64
C HIS A 116 -0.96 6.82 -13.77
N GLY A 117 -1.10 8.16 -13.77
CA GLY A 117 -1.76 8.90 -14.87
C GLY A 117 -3.24 8.55 -15.07
N GLY A 118 -3.99 8.38 -14.00
CA GLY A 118 -5.42 8.05 -14.00
C GLY A 118 -5.71 6.55 -13.99
N ASN A 119 -4.69 5.71 -14.15
CA ASN A 119 -4.89 4.26 -14.17
C ASN A 119 -5.06 3.72 -12.74
N LYS A 120 -6.04 2.85 -12.57
CA LYS A 120 -6.27 2.04 -11.38
C LYS A 120 -6.25 0.58 -11.78
N PHE A 121 -5.67 -0.25 -10.93
CA PHE A 121 -5.48 -1.67 -11.23
C PHE A 121 -6.18 -2.51 -10.16
N ASP A 122 -6.93 -3.50 -10.59
CA ASP A 122 -7.55 -4.56 -9.78
C ASP A 122 -6.83 -5.91 -9.96
N ASP A 123 -5.98 -6.01 -10.99
CA ASP A 123 -5.11 -7.15 -11.25
C ASP A 123 -3.69 -6.87 -10.74
N LEU A 124 -3.14 -7.82 -9.96
CA LEU A 124 -1.84 -7.68 -9.31
C LEU A 124 -0.67 -7.63 -10.30
N ASP A 125 -0.72 -8.42 -11.36
CA ASP A 125 0.37 -8.50 -12.34
C ASP A 125 0.37 -7.27 -13.25
N ALA A 126 -0.82 -6.79 -13.65
CA ALA A 126 -0.97 -5.52 -14.36
C ALA A 126 -0.45 -4.35 -13.51
N ALA A 127 -0.80 -4.31 -12.22
CA ALA A 127 -0.34 -3.29 -11.27
C ALA A 127 1.19 -3.29 -11.13
N ARG A 128 1.78 -4.47 -10.91
CA ARG A 128 3.24 -4.64 -10.82
C ARG A 128 3.96 -4.20 -12.08
N LYS A 129 3.45 -4.63 -13.24
CA LYS A 129 4.02 -4.25 -14.55
C LYS A 129 3.99 -2.75 -14.77
N ALA A 130 2.84 -2.11 -14.53
CA ALA A 130 2.69 -0.67 -14.67
C ALA A 130 3.61 0.10 -13.72
N THR A 131 3.67 -0.29 -12.45
CA THR A 131 4.53 0.35 -11.45
C THR A 131 6.00 0.17 -11.76
N SER A 132 6.42 -1.03 -12.23
CA SER A 132 7.82 -1.28 -12.62
C SER A 132 8.26 -0.48 -13.85
N ALA A 133 7.32 0.01 -14.65
CA ALA A 133 7.59 0.87 -15.80
C ALA A 133 7.76 2.35 -15.44
N LEU A 134 7.44 2.75 -14.21
CA LEU A 134 7.65 4.13 -13.76
C LEU A 134 9.14 4.42 -13.58
N ALA A 135 9.64 5.42 -14.31
CA ALA A 135 11.02 5.89 -14.14
C ALA A 135 11.18 6.56 -12.76
N LYS A 136 12.19 6.17 -12.00
CA LYS A 136 12.43 6.68 -10.63
C LYS A 136 12.62 8.20 -10.62
N GLU A 137 13.35 8.71 -11.59
CA GLU A 137 13.60 10.14 -11.77
C GLU A 137 12.30 10.91 -12.00
N GLN A 138 11.38 10.32 -12.78
CA GLN A 138 10.08 10.92 -13.03
C GLN A 138 9.19 10.89 -11.78
N VAL A 139 9.16 9.76 -11.05
CA VAL A 139 8.46 9.67 -9.77
C VAL A 139 8.97 10.74 -8.81
N LYS A 140 10.30 10.88 -8.69
CA LYS A 140 10.89 11.92 -7.85
C LYS A 140 10.47 13.31 -8.28
N ALA A 141 10.52 13.62 -9.57
CA ALA A 141 10.13 14.94 -10.09
C ALA A 141 8.66 15.25 -9.81
N ASP A 142 7.77 14.26 -9.94
CA ASP A 142 6.34 14.37 -9.65
C ASP A 142 6.10 14.60 -8.14
N LEU A 143 6.84 13.92 -7.27
CA LEU A 143 6.79 14.13 -5.82
C LEU A 143 7.31 15.52 -5.43
N ASP A 144 8.44 15.97 -6.01
CA ASP A 144 9.01 17.31 -5.76
C ASP A 144 8.02 18.41 -6.19
N ALA A 145 7.41 18.26 -7.36
CA ALA A 145 6.39 19.20 -7.85
C ALA A 145 5.15 19.25 -6.95
N THR A 146 4.73 18.07 -6.43
CA THR A 146 3.61 17.97 -5.50
C THR A 146 3.92 18.64 -4.16
N VAL A 147 5.13 18.44 -3.65
CA VAL A 147 5.62 19.09 -2.42
C VAL A 147 5.68 20.60 -2.59
N ASP A 148 6.24 21.08 -3.68
CA ASP A 148 6.33 22.53 -3.94
C ASP A 148 4.93 23.15 -4.10
N TYR A 149 3.99 22.44 -4.71
CA TYR A 149 2.59 22.84 -4.75
C TYR A 149 1.98 22.95 -3.36
N ALA A 150 2.15 21.92 -2.51
CA ALA A 150 1.62 21.92 -1.16
C ALA A 150 2.14 23.08 -0.32
N LEU A 151 3.44 23.37 -0.43
CA LEU A 151 4.11 24.41 0.36
C LEU A 151 3.86 25.84 -0.16
N THR A 152 3.61 26.01 -1.48
CA THR A 152 3.56 27.34 -2.09
C THR A 152 2.20 27.75 -2.62
N LYS A 153 1.31 26.79 -2.94
CA LYS A 153 0.00 27.02 -3.55
C LYS A 153 -1.17 26.73 -2.62
N ILE A 154 -0.95 26.06 -1.48
CA ILE A 154 -1.97 25.83 -0.48
C ILE A 154 -1.84 26.86 0.64
N PRO A 155 -2.69 27.92 0.67
CA PRO A 155 -2.54 29.01 1.66
C PRO A 155 -2.79 28.55 3.10
N SER A 156 -3.55 27.48 3.29
CA SER A 156 -3.82 26.88 4.60
C SER A 156 -2.72 25.94 5.10
N CYS A 157 -1.65 25.68 4.28
CA CYS A 157 -0.47 24.95 4.75
C CYS A 157 0.38 25.82 5.67
N ASN A 158 0.84 25.26 6.79
CA ASN A 158 1.71 25.96 7.76
C ASN A 158 3.21 25.88 7.40
N GLY A 159 3.57 25.25 6.27
CA GLY A 159 4.95 25.02 5.84
C GLY A 159 5.58 23.74 6.40
N THR A 160 4.89 23.00 7.26
CA THR A 160 5.33 21.68 7.72
C THR A 160 4.91 20.61 6.73
N LEU A 161 5.87 19.76 6.35
CA LEU A 161 5.64 18.68 5.40
C LEU A 161 6.12 17.35 5.95
N ALA A 162 5.28 16.32 5.87
CA ALA A 162 5.66 14.92 6.03
C ALA A 162 5.27 14.11 4.80
N ALA A 163 5.77 12.89 4.70
CA ALA A 163 5.37 11.95 3.65
C ALA A 163 4.92 10.62 4.25
N CYS A 164 3.94 9.99 3.63
CA CYS A 164 3.58 8.61 3.91
C CYS A 164 3.37 7.85 2.61
N GLY A 165 3.54 6.53 2.67
CA GLY A 165 3.26 5.68 1.52
C GLY A 165 3.07 4.23 1.92
N PHE A 166 2.44 3.49 1.04
CA PHE A 166 1.92 2.16 1.28
C PHE A 166 2.47 1.17 0.25
N CYS A 167 2.91 -0.02 0.67
CA CYS A 167 3.49 -1.02 -0.23
C CYS A 167 4.70 -0.44 -1.01
N TRP A 168 4.65 -0.42 -2.33
CA TRP A 168 5.61 0.30 -3.17
C TRP A 168 5.75 1.78 -2.75
N GLY A 169 4.65 2.46 -2.46
CA GLY A 169 4.67 3.83 -1.95
C GLY A 169 5.41 3.96 -0.61
N GLY A 170 5.42 2.92 0.22
CA GLY A 170 6.20 2.87 1.46
C GLY A 170 7.72 2.82 1.19
N GLU A 171 8.15 2.01 0.21
CA GLU A 171 9.53 2.00 -0.28
C GLU A 171 9.92 3.37 -0.86
N VAL A 172 9.06 3.94 -1.71
CA VAL A 172 9.28 5.28 -2.29
C VAL A 172 9.37 6.35 -1.20
N THR A 173 8.52 6.29 -0.17
CA THR A 173 8.56 7.24 0.96
C THR A 173 9.90 7.19 1.70
N PHE A 174 10.43 5.99 1.95
CA PHE A 174 11.75 5.85 2.58
C PHE A 174 12.87 6.41 1.69
N ALA A 175 12.84 6.09 0.39
CA ALA A 175 13.79 6.61 -0.58
C ALA A 175 13.70 8.15 -0.68
N TYR A 176 12.48 8.67 -0.74
CA TYR A 176 12.24 10.11 -0.84
C TYR A 176 12.70 10.89 0.40
N ALA A 177 12.67 10.28 1.59
CA ALA A 177 13.24 10.88 2.80
C ALA A 177 14.75 11.09 2.68
N ASN A 178 15.48 10.27 1.89
CA ASN A 178 16.90 10.48 1.59
C ASN A 178 17.15 11.57 0.53
N GLU A 179 16.13 11.92 -0.25
CA GLU A 179 16.23 12.83 -1.37
C GLU A 179 15.66 14.23 -1.06
N ASN A 180 14.74 14.34 -0.12
CA ASN A 180 14.07 15.58 0.21
C ASN A 180 14.28 16.02 1.68
N PRO A 181 15.19 16.96 1.92
CA PRO A 181 15.49 17.43 3.27
C PRO A 181 14.39 18.33 3.89
N LYS A 182 13.37 18.71 3.12
CA LYS A 182 12.24 19.51 3.64
C LYS A 182 11.30 18.68 4.52
N LEU A 183 11.32 17.34 4.41
CA LEU A 183 10.47 16.46 5.20
C LEU A 183 10.77 16.57 6.70
N LYS A 184 9.72 16.64 7.51
CA LYS A 184 9.79 16.63 8.99
C LYS A 184 9.55 15.24 9.57
N ALA A 185 8.93 14.36 8.81
CA ALA A 185 8.77 12.94 9.13
C ALA A 185 8.47 12.14 7.86
N ALA A 186 8.81 10.84 7.88
CA ALA A 186 8.45 9.89 6.83
C ALA A 186 7.80 8.66 7.47
N TYR A 187 6.68 8.20 6.93
CA TYR A 187 5.89 7.08 7.43
C TYR A 187 5.79 6.00 6.35
N SER A 188 6.57 4.92 6.49
CA SER A 188 6.63 3.81 5.55
C SER A 188 5.75 2.65 6.04
N PHE A 189 4.68 2.37 5.30
CA PHE A 189 3.77 1.26 5.59
C PHE A 189 4.09 0.08 4.68
N TYR A 190 4.49 -1.04 5.27
CA TYR A 190 4.83 -2.31 4.59
C TYR A 190 5.60 -2.12 3.28
N GLY A 191 6.47 -1.13 3.25
CA GLY A 191 7.41 -0.87 2.16
C GLY A 191 8.76 -1.51 2.39
N THR A 192 9.43 -1.96 1.33
CA THR A 192 10.80 -2.48 1.39
C THR A 192 11.74 -1.39 1.93
N ALA A 193 12.51 -1.73 2.94
CA ALA A 193 13.45 -0.80 3.57
C ALA A 193 14.81 -0.77 2.84
N PRO A 194 15.62 0.31 2.98
CA PRO A 194 16.89 0.48 2.27
C PRO A 194 17.95 -0.56 2.67
N ASP A 195 18.77 -0.96 1.71
CA ASP A 195 19.79 -2.00 1.80
C ASP A 195 21.24 -1.49 1.72
N SER A 196 21.45 -0.19 1.56
CA SER A 196 22.79 0.41 1.42
C SER A 196 22.90 1.76 2.09
N ALA A 197 24.15 2.13 2.47
CA ALA A 197 24.43 3.38 3.13
C ALA A 197 24.06 4.61 2.30
N ASP A 198 24.22 4.54 0.98
CA ASP A 198 23.86 5.65 0.07
C ASP A 198 22.37 5.97 0.10
N LYS A 199 21.51 4.99 0.39
CA LYS A 199 20.06 5.17 0.47
C LYS A 199 19.57 5.79 1.79
N VAL A 200 20.47 6.02 2.76
CA VAL A 200 20.11 6.56 4.07
C VAL A 200 20.93 7.79 4.48
N LYS A 201 22.06 8.07 3.83
CA LYS A 201 23.05 9.05 4.26
C LYS A 201 22.52 10.48 4.38
N ASN A 202 21.57 10.87 3.53
CA ASN A 202 21.03 12.23 3.46
C ASN A 202 19.70 12.39 4.24
N ILE A 203 19.14 11.33 4.82
CA ILE A 203 17.90 11.42 5.57
C ILE A 203 18.04 12.45 6.68
N ALA A 204 17.15 13.45 6.71
CA ALA A 204 17.19 14.55 7.66
C ALA A 204 16.04 14.52 8.69
N CYS A 205 15.06 13.64 8.50
CA CYS A 205 13.89 13.51 9.37
C CYS A 205 13.80 12.11 10.01
N PRO A 206 13.03 11.91 11.08
CA PRO A 206 12.71 10.58 11.57
C PRO A 206 11.94 9.80 10.53
N VAL A 207 12.23 8.50 10.43
CA VAL A 207 11.48 7.53 9.63
C VAL A 207 10.78 6.55 10.56
N TYR A 208 9.49 6.38 10.38
CA TYR A 208 8.64 5.47 11.14
C TYR A 208 8.15 4.35 10.23
N GLY A 209 8.50 3.11 10.57
CA GLY A 209 8.08 1.93 9.85
C GLY A 209 6.85 1.27 10.48
N PHE A 210 5.95 0.77 9.63
CA PHE A 210 4.73 0.06 10.01
C PHE A 210 4.67 -1.24 9.21
N TYR A 211 5.02 -2.36 9.83
CA TYR A 211 5.26 -3.64 9.16
C TYR A 211 4.30 -4.72 9.63
N ALA A 212 4.20 -5.81 8.89
CA ALA A 212 3.23 -6.86 9.13
C ALA A 212 3.93 -8.18 9.41
N GLU A 213 3.66 -8.86 10.53
CA GLU A 213 4.29 -10.11 10.94
C GLU A 213 4.26 -11.21 9.86
N ASN A 214 3.24 -11.21 8.99
CA ASN A 214 3.10 -12.18 7.90
C ASN A 214 3.52 -11.61 6.54
N ASP A 215 4.55 -10.76 6.50
CA ASP A 215 5.15 -10.21 5.28
C ASP A 215 6.68 -10.45 5.27
N GLU A 216 7.08 -11.73 5.24
CA GLU A 216 8.48 -12.16 5.33
C GLU A 216 9.41 -11.42 4.34
N ARG A 217 8.89 -11.12 3.13
CA ARG A 217 9.66 -10.44 2.09
C ARG A 217 10.06 -9.02 2.51
N VAL A 218 9.17 -8.28 3.12
CA VAL A 218 9.44 -6.91 3.58
C VAL A 218 10.19 -6.95 4.91
N ASP A 219 9.78 -7.78 5.84
CA ASP A 219 10.37 -7.87 7.19
C ASP A 219 11.85 -8.27 7.15
N ALA A 220 12.26 -9.11 6.17
CA ALA A 220 13.66 -9.47 5.96
C ALA A 220 14.56 -8.25 5.66
N THR A 221 14.00 -7.10 5.25
CA THR A 221 14.78 -5.89 4.95
C THR A 221 14.98 -4.98 6.17
N ILE A 222 14.18 -5.15 7.23
CA ILE A 222 14.19 -4.28 8.40
C ILE A 222 15.52 -4.29 9.15
N PRO A 223 16.12 -5.46 9.50
CA PRO A 223 17.35 -5.50 10.29
C PRO A 223 18.51 -4.75 9.62
N LYS A 224 18.62 -4.89 8.29
CA LYS A 224 19.68 -4.18 7.55
C LYS A 224 19.46 -2.67 7.53
N ALA A 225 18.24 -2.23 7.37
CA ALA A 225 17.89 -0.81 7.43
C ALA A 225 18.13 -0.21 8.83
N GLU A 226 17.82 -0.94 9.91
CA GLU A 226 18.13 -0.51 11.28
C GLU A 226 19.64 -0.32 11.50
N GLU A 227 20.45 -1.29 11.03
CA GLU A 227 21.92 -1.19 11.06
C GLU A 227 22.41 0.07 10.34
N LEU A 228 21.96 0.28 9.09
CA LEU A 228 22.38 1.40 8.24
C LEU A 228 21.95 2.74 8.82
N MET A 229 20.71 2.87 9.28
CA MET A 229 20.18 4.10 9.88
C MET A 229 20.92 4.44 11.17
N LYS A 230 21.18 3.44 12.03
CA LYS A 230 21.97 3.59 13.26
C LYS A 230 23.40 4.03 12.95
N ALA A 231 24.06 3.38 11.98
CA ALA A 231 25.43 3.74 11.57
C ALA A 231 25.51 5.15 11.01
N ALA A 232 24.47 5.63 10.32
CA ALA A 232 24.36 6.99 9.81
C ALA A 232 23.91 8.02 10.86
N GLY A 233 23.63 7.62 12.10
CA GLY A 233 23.11 8.49 13.16
C GLY A 233 21.69 9.01 12.88
N LYS A 234 20.89 8.24 12.13
CA LYS A 234 19.53 8.61 11.72
C LYS A 234 18.49 7.88 12.59
N LYS A 235 17.34 8.53 12.78
CA LYS A 235 16.24 7.98 13.56
C LYS A 235 15.37 7.09 12.67
N TYR A 236 15.26 5.80 13.02
CA TYR A 236 14.35 4.84 12.41
C TYR A 236 13.64 4.03 13.49
N GLU A 237 12.32 3.99 13.45
CA GLU A 237 11.47 3.30 14.41
C GLU A 237 10.51 2.35 13.69
N PRO A 238 10.95 1.11 13.36
CA PRO A 238 10.07 0.09 12.83
C PRO A 238 9.19 -0.52 13.93
N VAL A 239 7.92 -0.83 13.60
CA VAL A 239 7.01 -1.61 14.43
C VAL A 239 6.40 -2.69 13.55
N ILE A 240 6.48 -3.96 14.00
CA ILE A 240 5.85 -5.11 13.35
C ILE A 240 4.55 -5.43 14.08
N TYR A 241 3.43 -5.40 13.36
CA TYR A 241 2.10 -5.64 13.89
C TYR A 241 1.74 -7.13 13.80
N LYS A 242 1.43 -7.71 14.95
CA LYS A 242 1.19 -9.14 15.10
C LYS A 242 -0.08 -9.58 14.36
N GLY A 243 0.01 -10.69 13.63
CA GLY A 243 -1.09 -11.29 12.87
C GLY A 243 -1.45 -10.56 11.58
N ALA A 244 -0.81 -9.41 11.31
CA ALA A 244 -1.05 -8.64 10.10
C ALA A 244 -0.41 -9.28 8.86
N GLY A 245 -1.05 -9.10 7.71
CA GLY A 245 -0.48 -9.38 6.39
C GLY A 245 -0.09 -8.10 5.64
N HIS A 246 0.59 -8.28 4.49
CA HIS A 246 0.89 -7.17 3.60
C HIS A 246 -0.38 -6.40 3.23
N GLY A 247 -0.33 -5.06 3.26
CA GLY A 247 -1.50 -4.23 2.92
C GLY A 247 -2.53 -4.10 4.04
N PHE A 248 -2.19 -4.41 5.30
CA PHE A 248 -3.13 -4.42 6.43
C PHE A 248 -3.86 -3.09 6.66
N MET A 249 -3.30 -1.96 6.25
CA MET A 249 -4.00 -0.66 6.34
C MET A 249 -5.25 -0.62 5.45
N ARG A 250 -5.20 -1.27 4.29
CA ARG A 250 -6.33 -1.39 3.36
C ARG A 250 -7.21 -2.60 3.70
N SER A 251 -6.63 -3.78 3.89
CA SER A 251 -7.39 -5.00 4.17
C SER A 251 -8.05 -4.99 5.55
N GLY A 252 -7.52 -4.21 6.50
CA GLY A 252 -8.07 -4.02 7.83
C GLY A 252 -9.18 -2.95 7.93
N GLU A 253 -9.62 -2.37 6.81
CA GLU A 253 -10.70 -1.37 6.80
C GLU A 253 -11.98 -1.90 7.45
N PRO A 254 -12.66 -1.11 8.30
CA PRO A 254 -13.88 -1.55 8.99
C PRO A 254 -15.00 -1.98 8.04
N ASN A 255 -15.05 -1.39 6.83
CA ASN A 255 -16.08 -1.66 5.83
C ASN A 255 -15.68 -2.80 4.86
N ASN A 256 -14.54 -3.45 5.08
CA ASN A 256 -14.13 -4.60 4.31
C ASN A 256 -14.92 -5.84 4.76
N PRO A 257 -15.78 -6.44 3.91
CA PRO A 257 -16.55 -7.62 4.29
C PRO A 257 -15.69 -8.88 4.51
N ALA A 258 -14.47 -8.90 3.98
CA ALA A 258 -13.50 -9.99 4.11
C ALA A 258 -12.36 -9.64 5.08
N VAL A 259 -12.58 -8.70 6.01
CA VAL A 259 -11.55 -8.27 6.97
C VAL A 259 -11.08 -9.45 7.84
N ARG A 260 -9.76 -9.62 7.91
CA ARG A 260 -9.12 -10.55 8.83
C ARG A 260 -8.89 -9.85 10.16
N GLU A 261 -9.14 -10.54 11.27
CA GLU A 261 -9.01 -9.96 12.62
C GLU A 261 -7.60 -9.41 12.89
N GLY A 262 -6.55 -10.10 12.42
CA GLY A 262 -5.17 -9.62 12.53
C GLY A 262 -4.92 -8.31 11.80
N ASP A 263 -5.43 -8.17 10.57
CA ASP A 263 -5.30 -6.94 9.79
C ASP A 263 -6.09 -5.79 10.40
N LYS A 264 -7.32 -6.07 10.87
CA LYS A 264 -8.15 -5.06 11.53
C LYS A 264 -7.47 -4.51 12.78
N LYS A 265 -7.00 -5.39 13.64
CA LYS A 265 -6.28 -5.01 14.86
C LYS A 265 -5.01 -4.21 14.55
N ALA A 266 -4.24 -4.68 13.57
CA ALA A 266 -3.01 -4.01 13.13
C ALA A 266 -3.29 -2.62 12.57
N ARG A 267 -4.36 -2.45 11.76
CA ARG A 267 -4.78 -1.14 11.26
C ARG A 267 -5.14 -0.21 12.41
N ASP A 268 -5.94 -0.67 13.36
CA ASP A 268 -6.37 0.15 14.50
C ASP A 268 -5.16 0.61 15.35
N GLU A 269 -4.22 -0.29 15.65
CA GLU A 269 -3.00 0.00 16.41
C GLU A 269 -2.04 0.92 15.62
N ALA A 270 -1.83 0.65 14.33
CA ALA A 270 -0.98 1.46 13.48
C ALA A 270 -1.56 2.87 13.30
N TRP A 271 -2.87 2.99 13.12
CA TRP A 271 -3.54 4.27 13.02
C TRP A 271 -3.45 5.09 14.31
N ALA A 272 -3.63 4.43 15.46
CA ALA A 272 -3.46 5.09 16.76
C ALA A 272 -2.02 5.63 16.95
N ARG A 273 -1.00 4.81 16.61
CA ARG A 273 0.41 5.24 16.63
C ARG A 273 0.63 6.39 15.65
N TRP A 274 0.15 6.28 14.42
CA TRP A 274 0.36 7.30 13.40
C TRP A 274 -0.27 8.64 13.79
N LYS A 275 -1.50 8.64 14.31
CA LYS A 275 -2.14 9.86 14.84
C LYS A 275 -1.31 10.52 15.95
N THR A 276 -0.69 9.73 16.82
CA THR A 276 0.19 10.25 17.87
C THR A 276 1.44 10.92 17.26
N LEU A 277 2.04 10.31 16.25
CA LEU A 277 3.21 10.86 15.54
C LEU A 277 2.87 12.10 14.72
N LEU A 278 1.71 12.13 14.06
CA LEU A 278 1.23 13.30 13.31
C LEU A 278 1.04 14.53 14.19
N LYS A 279 0.59 14.36 15.44
CA LYS A 279 0.46 15.45 16.43
C LYS A 279 1.80 16.02 16.89
N GLN A 280 2.90 15.32 16.63
CA GLN A 280 4.27 15.78 16.96
C GLN A 280 4.92 16.55 15.81
N LEU A 281 4.24 16.68 14.67
CA LEU A 281 4.71 17.54 13.58
C LEU A 281 4.74 19.00 14.05
N PRO A 282 5.83 19.74 13.75
CA PRO A 282 6.01 21.13 14.20
C PRO A 282 5.01 22.10 13.58
#